data_15af1209b6999bc82a4f7919ba355d20
#
_entry.id   15af1209b6999bc82a4f7919ba355d20
#
_cell.length_a   1.000
_cell.length_b   1.000
_cell.length_c   1.000
_cell.angle_alpha   90.00
_cell.angle_beta   90.00
_cell.angle_gamma   90.00
#
_symmetry.space_group_name_H-M   'P 1'
#
loop_
_entity.id
_entity.type
_entity.pdbx_description
1 polymer ?
#
loop_
_entity_poly.entity_id
_entity_poly.type
_entity_poly.pdbx_seq_one_letter_code
_entity_poly.pdbx_strand_id
1 'polypeptide(L)'
;MNVRLSEKSDTFWERLFPERKVYLRSKNNTRSFRLRSTTQALMFLFSALLLSWTILATAVVLMDSLGAGNFREQALLDQQSYQNRLKAISDERDSRLNEAKTAHQRFDLALGQVAEMQSQLLGLEMRRRELSNSMGTVQAKLHKSLQARRTAESEINRLSESLDDPNMSLDLYQDDNVGSQTIDFLNTALKETAAERDLMTAQANLAQQQADEIALEMRLMEERNDQIFRQIEEAMVVSVQPLEKMFRSAGMNPKAILEAVRRGYSGYGGPFMQPSELNAEMTIEEQRASNILADLGALNIYRIAIEKVPLAHPIKDKHRFTSGFGPRWGRMHNGLDFAAPHGTPIYATADGVIMFAGRKSAYGRLVKIKHDFGYETRYAHLSKIRVKNGQRVSRGERIGDMGNTGRSTGTHLHYEIRTNGKAVNPMNYIKAAKDVF
;
A
#
# COMPACT_ATOMS: atom_id res chain seq x y z
N MET A 1 93.57 12.01 19.26
CA MET A 1 92.65 12.94 19.94
C MET A 1 91.55 12.23 20.68
N ASN A 2 91.75 10.95 21.12
CA ASN A 2 90.71 10.11 21.75
C ASN A 2 90.94 9.78 23.23
N VAL A 3 91.92 10.42 23.89
CA VAL A 3 92.30 10.07 25.33
C VAL A 3 91.61 10.97 26.36
N ARG A 4 91.14 12.18 26.00
CA ARG A 4 90.55 13.15 26.97
C ARG A 4 89.07 13.00 27.25
N LEU A 5 88.27 12.23 26.47
CA LEU A 5 86.86 12.00 26.74
C LEU A 5 86.63 10.81 27.71
N SER A 6 87.56 9.87 27.73
CA SER A 6 87.53 8.70 28.67
C SER A 6 87.78 9.11 30.12
N GLU A 7 88.69 9.99 30.38
CA GLU A 7 88.99 10.47 31.81
C GLU A 7 87.84 11.29 32.41
N LYS A 8 87.11 12.10 31.66
CA LYS A 8 85.94 12.83 32.16
C LYS A 8 84.71 12.00 32.43
N SER A 9 84.53 10.92 31.67
CA SER A 9 83.42 10.01 31.93
C SER A 9 83.66 9.09 33.13
N ASP A 10 84.92 8.65 33.37
CA ASP A 10 85.24 7.85 34.53
C ASP A 10 85.03 8.63 35.88
N THR A 11 85.37 9.88 35.95
CA THR A 11 85.10 10.72 37.13
C THR A 11 83.63 10.94 37.42
N PHE A 12 82.78 11.05 36.41
CA PHE A 12 81.33 11.23 36.59
C PHE A 12 80.65 9.91 37.12
N TRP A 13 81.03 8.76 36.56
CA TRP A 13 80.45 7.47 36.96
C TRP A 13 80.96 7.06 38.38
N GLU A 14 82.20 7.41 38.79
CA GLU A 14 82.72 7.18 40.12
C GLU A 14 82.03 8.03 41.20
N ARG A 15 81.55 9.23 40.88
CA ARG A 15 80.74 10.05 41.78
C ARG A 15 79.34 9.54 42.00
N LEU A 16 78.69 9.00 40.95
CA LEU A 16 77.33 8.45 41.03
C LEU A 16 77.30 7.03 41.62
N PHE A 17 78.30 6.21 41.30
CA PHE A 17 78.41 4.81 41.75
C PHE A 17 79.76 4.55 42.36
N PRO A 18 79.98 4.97 43.62
CA PRO A 18 81.29 4.75 44.29
C PRO A 18 81.57 3.25 44.49
N GLU A 19 82.87 2.85 44.35
CA GLU A 19 83.29 1.44 44.56
C GLU A 19 82.84 0.97 45.93
N ARG A 20 82.10 -0.18 45.96
CA ARG A 20 81.64 -0.81 47.21
C ARG A 20 82.16 -2.18 47.31
N LYS A 21 82.67 -2.56 48.53
CA LYS A 21 83.00 -3.90 48.87
C LYS A 21 81.82 -4.59 49.53
N VAL A 22 81.21 -5.57 48.86
CA VAL A 22 80.13 -6.39 49.42
C VAL A 22 80.73 -7.62 50.05
N TYR A 23 80.43 -7.84 51.31
CA TYR A 23 80.85 -8.98 52.06
C TYR A 23 79.71 -9.98 52.19
N LEU A 24 79.86 -11.16 51.55
CA LEU A 24 78.90 -12.24 51.70
C LEU A 24 79.41 -13.15 52.78
N ARG A 25 78.77 -13.19 53.94
CA ARG A 25 79.12 -14.01 55.08
C ARG A 25 78.26 -15.28 55.08
N SER A 26 78.83 -16.43 54.81
CA SER A 26 78.25 -17.75 55.04
C SER A 26 78.84 -18.32 56.30
N LYS A 27 78.19 -19.32 56.97
CA LYS A 27 78.52 -19.82 58.31
C LYS A 27 80.01 -20.11 58.56
N ASN A 28 80.87 -20.35 57.58
CA ASN A 28 82.31 -20.65 57.72
C ASN A 28 83.22 -19.93 56.71
N ASN A 29 82.69 -19.01 55.88
CA ASN A 29 83.55 -18.32 54.91
C ASN A 29 83.04 -16.96 54.58
N THR A 30 83.86 -15.91 54.60
CA THR A 30 83.55 -14.57 54.23
C THR A 30 84.24 -14.29 52.91
N ARG A 31 83.46 -14.19 51.83
CA ARG A 31 83.97 -13.81 50.52
C ARG A 31 83.64 -12.31 50.31
N SER A 32 84.59 -11.53 49.88
CA SER A 32 84.43 -10.15 49.52
C SER A 32 84.45 -9.96 48.00
N PHE A 33 83.48 -9.31 47.47
CA PHE A 33 83.44 -8.94 46.07
C PHE A 33 83.57 -7.42 45.96
N ARG A 34 84.44 -6.95 45.09
CA ARG A 34 84.64 -5.54 44.79
C ARG A 34 83.73 -5.23 43.63
N LEU A 35 82.67 -4.40 43.84
CA LEU A 35 81.80 -3.90 42.80
C LEU A 35 82.42 -2.58 42.26
N ARG A 36 82.95 -2.60 41.04
CA ARG A 36 83.47 -1.46 40.33
C ARG A 36 82.33 -0.55 39.92
N SER A 37 82.57 0.79 39.79
CA SER A 37 81.60 1.76 39.35
C SER A 37 80.90 1.42 38.04
N THR A 38 81.66 0.90 37.11
CA THR A 38 81.13 0.44 35.79
C THR A 38 80.17 -0.71 35.90
N THR A 39 80.46 -1.74 36.77
CA THR A 39 79.53 -2.86 37.00
C THR A 39 78.24 -2.45 37.72
N GLN A 40 78.31 -1.52 38.65
CA GLN A 40 77.14 -0.96 39.32
C GLN A 40 76.27 -0.16 38.35
N ALA A 41 76.88 0.68 37.50
CA ALA A 41 76.21 1.45 36.47
C ALA A 41 75.52 0.53 35.43
N LEU A 42 76.20 -0.51 34.98
CA LEU A 42 75.64 -1.53 34.08
C LEU A 42 74.47 -2.31 34.73
N MET A 43 74.58 -2.71 36.01
CA MET A 43 73.48 -3.35 36.72
C MET A 43 72.29 -2.42 36.88
N PHE A 44 72.54 -1.13 37.19
CA PHE A 44 71.43 -0.16 37.28
C PHE A 44 70.74 0.09 35.95
N LEU A 45 71.51 0.24 34.88
CA LEU A 45 71.01 0.42 33.53
C LEU A 45 70.22 -0.77 33.04
N PHE A 46 70.71 -2.00 33.33
CA PHE A 46 69.97 -3.24 33.03
C PHE A 46 68.69 -3.38 33.83
N SER A 47 68.69 -3.05 35.12
CA SER A 47 67.49 -3.09 35.95
C SER A 47 66.46 -2.03 35.52
N ALA A 48 66.91 -0.82 35.13
CA ALA A 48 66.02 0.23 34.59
C ALA A 48 65.42 -0.16 33.26
N LEU A 49 66.19 -0.79 32.35
CA LEU A 49 65.70 -1.32 31.09
C LEU A 49 64.68 -2.45 31.28
N LEU A 50 64.93 -3.36 32.22
CA LEU A 50 64.05 -4.47 32.55
C LEU A 50 62.73 -3.94 33.17
N LEU A 51 62.78 -2.94 34.00
CA LEU A 51 61.61 -2.28 34.61
C LEU A 51 60.80 -1.53 33.55
N SER A 52 61.45 -0.81 32.64
CA SER A 52 60.81 -0.14 31.53
C SER A 52 60.13 -1.14 30.58
N TRP A 53 60.78 -2.27 30.27
CA TRP A 53 60.24 -3.35 29.49
C TRP A 53 59.00 -4.00 30.15
N THR A 54 59.02 -4.26 31.44
CA THR A 54 57.88 -4.84 32.17
C THR A 54 56.70 -3.87 32.21
N ILE A 55 56.90 -2.56 32.36
CA ILE A 55 55.83 -1.54 32.31
C ILE A 55 55.23 -1.48 30.91
N LEU A 56 56.05 -1.49 29.85
CA LEU A 56 55.59 -1.46 28.47
C LEU A 56 54.81 -2.73 28.12
N ALA A 57 55.34 -3.91 28.50
CA ALA A 57 54.67 -5.21 28.26
C ALA A 57 53.31 -5.31 28.97
N THR A 58 53.26 -4.86 30.25
CA THR A 58 51.96 -4.85 30.99
C THR A 58 50.99 -3.86 30.42
N ALA A 59 51.42 -2.69 29.94
CA ALA A 59 50.55 -1.68 29.29
C ALA A 59 49.98 -2.23 27.96
N VAL A 60 50.78 -2.93 27.14
CA VAL A 60 50.31 -3.57 25.90
C VAL A 60 49.30 -4.64 26.19
N VAL A 61 49.55 -5.52 27.15
CA VAL A 61 48.60 -6.58 27.53
C VAL A 61 47.30 -6.03 28.09
N LEU A 62 47.37 -4.97 28.91
CA LEU A 62 46.18 -4.29 29.44
C LEU A 62 45.35 -3.62 28.31
N MET A 63 46.03 -2.93 27.38
CA MET A 63 45.34 -2.33 26.23
C MET A 63 44.68 -3.38 25.34
N ASP A 64 45.32 -4.49 25.09
CA ASP A 64 44.77 -5.58 24.28
C ASP A 64 43.58 -6.26 24.97
N SER A 65 43.68 -6.53 26.30
CA SER A 65 42.58 -7.14 27.06
C SER A 65 41.35 -6.22 27.19
N LEU A 66 41.53 -4.91 27.39
CA LEU A 66 40.45 -3.94 27.45
C LEU A 66 39.82 -3.66 26.07
N GLY A 67 40.62 -3.66 25.00
CA GLY A 67 40.16 -3.53 23.63
C GLY A 67 39.36 -4.75 23.15
N ALA A 68 39.86 -5.96 23.39
CA ALA A 68 39.21 -7.20 22.98
C ALA A 68 37.87 -7.45 23.71
N GLY A 69 37.74 -7.04 24.98
CA GLY A 69 36.48 -7.12 25.74
C GLY A 69 35.37 -6.23 25.12
N ASN A 70 35.69 -4.98 24.83
CA ASN A 70 34.76 -4.04 24.26
C ASN A 70 34.31 -4.44 22.83
N PHE A 71 35.21 -4.99 22.01
CA PHE A 71 34.85 -5.44 20.66
C PHE A 71 33.96 -6.69 20.67
N ARG A 72 34.14 -7.61 21.59
CA ARG A 72 33.28 -8.79 21.75
C ARG A 72 31.88 -8.40 22.26
N GLU A 73 31.81 -7.53 23.23
CA GLU A 73 30.54 -7.04 23.78
C GLU A 73 29.76 -6.23 22.74
N GLN A 74 30.42 -5.34 22.01
CA GLN A 74 29.80 -4.63 20.88
C GLN A 74 29.34 -5.58 19.78
N ALA A 75 30.11 -6.62 19.42
CA ALA A 75 29.71 -7.59 18.43
C ALA A 75 28.47 -8.40 18.85
N LEU A 76 28.36 -8.75 20.15
CA LEU A 76 27.18 -9.41 20.71
C LEU A 76 25.94 -8.48 20.70
N LEU A 77 26.10 -7.24 21.09
CA LEU A 77 25.02 -6.23 21.06
C LEU A 77 24.58 -5.95 19.63
N ASP A 78 25.50 -5.84 18.68
CA ASP A 78 25.20 -5.71 17.25
C ASP A 78 24.48 -6.92 16.70
N GLN A 79 24.90 -8.13 17.10
CA GLN A 79 24.24 -9.37 16.70
C GLN A 79 22.82 -9.47 17.28
N GLN A 80 22.62 -9.14 18.55
CA GLN A 80 21.29 -9.09 19.17
C GLN A 80 20.40 -8.01 18.52
N SER A 81 20.95 -6.82 18.26
CA SER A 81 20.21 -5.76 17.56
C SER A 81 19.81 -6.17 16.15
N TYR A 82 20.67 -6.92 15.46
CA TYR A 82 20.40 -7.45 14.13
C TYR A 82 19.30 -8.52 14.15
N GLN A 83 19.34 -9.43 15.12
CA GLN A 83 18.28 -10.44 15.31
C GLN A 83 16.94 -9.82 15.67
N ASN A 84 16.93 -8.83 16.55
CA ASN A 84 15.72 -8.09 16.93
C ASN A 84 15.14 -7.31 15.73
N ARG A 85 15.99 -6.73 14.88
CA ARG A 85 15.56 -6.05 13.65
C ARG A 85 15.00 -7.03 12.62
N LEU A 86 15.62 -8.19 12.44
CA LEU A 86 15.11 -9.24 11.55
C LEU A 86 13.75 -9.74 12.02
N LYS A 87 13.58 -9.94 13.32
CA LYS A 87 12.30 -10.35 13.91
C LYS A 87 11.24 -9.26 13.70
N ALA A 88 11.56 -8.00 13.98
CA ALA A 88 10.63 -6.88 13.78
C ALA A 88 10.20 -6.73 12.31
N ILE A 89 11.12 -6.89 11.35
CA ILE A 89 10.81 -6.86 9.92
C ILE A 89 9.96 -8.07 9.51
N SER A 90 10.24 -9.25 10.08
CA SER A 90 9.43 -10.44 9.84
C SER A 90 8.01 -10.25 10.39
N ASP A 91 7.89 -9.74 11.60
CA ASP A 91 6.59 -9.47 12.26
C ASP A 91 5.79 -8.39 11.48
N GLU A 92 6.47 -7.33 11.01
CA GLU A 92 5.85 -6.31 10.15
C GLU A 92 5.39 -6.88 8.81
N ARG A 93 6.22 -7.71 8.16
CA ARG A 93 5.84 -8.40 6.92
C ARG A 93 4.64 -9.30 7.13
N ASP A 94 4.62 -10.07 8.23
CA ASP A 94 3.55 -11.02 8.51
C ASP A 94 2.25 -10.29 8.89
N SER A 95 2.34 -9.15 9.58
CA SER A 95 1.20 -8.25 9.82
C SER A 95 0.64 -7.71 8.51
N ARG A 96 1.47 -7.17 7.61
CA ARG A 96 1.02 -6.67 6.31
C ARG A 96 0.46 -7.75 5.39
N LEU A 97 1.04 -8.97 5.46
CA LEU A 97 0.48 -10.14 4.76
C LEU A 97 -0.92 -10.50 5.27
N ASN A 98 -1.13 -10.44 6.58
CA ASN A 98 -2.44 -10.69 7.17
C ASN A 98 -3.44 -9.58 6.85
N GLU A 99 -3.02 -8.31 6.89
CA GLU A 99 -3.85 -7.18 6.45
C GLU A 99 -4.25 -7.31 4.98
N ALA A 100 -3.31 -7.69 4.11
CA ALA A 100 -3.59 -7.92 2.70
C ALA A 100 -4.54 -9.10 2.48
N LYS A 101 -4.38 -10.20 3.22
CA LYS A 101 -5.29 -11.35 3.18
C LYS A 101 -6.70 -10.99 3.66
N THR A 102 -6.81 -10.26 4.77
CA THR A 102 -8.11 -9.83 5.30
C THR A 102 -8.80 -8.84 4.37
N ALA A 103 -8.05 -7.94 3.74
CA ALA A 103 -8.57 -7.03 2.72
C ALA A 103 -9.06 -7.79 1.48
N HIS A 104 -8.31 -8.81 1.05
CA HIS A 104 -8.71 -9.68 -0.09
C HIS A 104 -9.96 -10.49 0.23
N GLN A 105 -10.05 -11.06 1.44
CA GLN A 105 -11.24 -11.78 1.89
C GLN A 105 -12.48 -10.88 1.97
N ARG A 106 -12.33 -9.64 2.45
CA ARG A 106 -13.44 -8.66 2.46
C ARG A 106 -13.85 -8.26 1.04
N PHE A 107 -12.91 -8.15 0.13
CA PHE A 107 -13.17 -7.87 -1.27
C PHE A 107 -13.92 -9.03 -1.96
N ASP A 108 -13.48 -10.28 -1.73
CA ASP A 108 -14.14 -11.48 -2.27
C ASP A 108 -15.56 -11.62 -1.72
N LEU A 109 -15.78 -11.34 -0.42
CA LEU A 109 -17.11 -11.31 0.18
C LEU A 109 -17.99 -10.21 -0.44
N ALA A 110 -17.46 -9.03 -0.66
CA ALA A 110 -18.20 -7.95 -1.31
C ALA A 110 -18.56 -8.27 -2.74
N LEU A 111 -17.65 -8.88 -3.52
CA LEU A 111 -17.95 -9.38 -4.88
C LEU A 111 -19.02 -10.47 -4.87
N GLY A 112 -18.98 -11.38 -3.91
CA GLY A 112 -20.01 -12.40 -3.72
C GLY A 112 -21.39 -11.78 -3.43
N GLN A 113 -21.44 -10.76 -2.57
CA GLN A 113 -22.68 -10.04 -2.29
C GLN A 113 -23.22 -9.28 -3.51
N VAL A 114 -22.35 -8.67 -4.31
CA VAL A 114 -22.75 -7.99 -5.55
C VAL A 114 -23.30 -9.00 -6.58
N ALA A 115 -22.66 -10.15 -6.73
CA ALA A 115 -23.13 -11.21 -7.63
C ALA A 115 -24.49 -11.78 -7.18
N GLU A 116 -24.68 -11.99 -5.88
CA GLU A 116 -25.96 -12.41 -5.29
C GLU A 116 -27.06 -11.36 -5.53
N MET A 117 -26.76 -10.07 -5.29
CA MET A 117 -27.70 -8.98 -5.57
C MET A 117 -28.08 -8.90 -7.06
N GLN A 118 -27.13 -9.05 -7.97
CA GLN A 118 -27.42 -9.06 -9.42
C GLN A 118 -28.34 -10.23 -9.80
N SER A 119 -28.12 -11.42 -9.22
CA SER A 119 -28.98 -12.57 -9.42
C SER A 119 -30.40 -12.35 -8.93
N GLN A 120 -30.56 -11.72 -7.75
CA GLN A 120 -31.86 -11.38 -7.17
C GLN A 120 -32.59 -10.31 -8.00
N LEU A 121 -31.89 -9.27 -8.46
CA LEU A 121 -32.45 -8.24 -9.35
C LEU A 121 -32.95 -8.83 -10.66
N LEU A 122 -32.18 -9.69 -11.31
CA LEU A 122 -32.61 -10.40 -12.53
C LEU A 122 -33.85 -11.26 -12.29
N GLY A 123 -33.91 -11.95 -11.15
CA GLY A 123 -35.05 -12.76 -10.74
C GLY A 123 -36.31 -11.91 -10.54
N LEU A 124 -36.20 -10.75 -9.89
CA LEU A 124 -37.30 -9.83 -9.68
C LEU A 124 -37.77 -9.17 -10.99
N GLU A 125 -36.85 -8.81 -11.87
CA GLU A 125 -37.20 -8.21 -13.16
C GLU A 125 -37.92 -9.20 -14.07
N MET A 126 -37.53 -10.49 -14.06
CA MET A 126 -38.26 -11.54 -14.74
C MET A 126 -39.69 -11.74 -14.20
N ARG A 127 -39.83 -11.76 -12.86
CA ARG A 127 -41.18 -11.84 -12.23
C ARG A 127 -42.03 -10.62 -12.56
N ARG A 128 -41.45 -9.42 -12.54
CA ARG A 128 -42.16 -8.18 -12.94
C ARG A 128 -42.66 -8.25 -14.38
N ARG A 129 -41.84 -8.73 -15.32
CA ARG A 129 -42.23 -8.88 -16.73
C ARG A 129 -43.34 -9.91 -16.87
N GLU A 130 -43.24 -11.05 -16.20
CA GLU A 130 -44.26 -12.10 -16.22
C GLU A 130 -45.58 -11.59 -15.64
N LEU A 131 -45.55 -10.87 -14.55
CA LEU A 131 -46.73 -10.26 -13.93
C LEU A 131 -47.35 -9.16 -14.81
N SER A 132 -46.54 -8.31 -15.42
CA SER A 132 -46.99 -7.30 -16.39
C SER A 132 -47.68 -7.92 -17.59
N ASN A 133 -47.15 -9.02 -18.11
CA ASN A 133 -47.76 -9.77 -19.21
C ASN A 133 -49.09 -10.44 -18.78
N SER A 134 -49.14 -10.99 -17.57
CA SER A 134 -50.37 -11.57 -17.01
C SER A 134 -51.45 -10.52 -16.75
N MET A 135 -51.07 -9.37 -16.20
CA MET A 135 -51.99 -8.20 -16.07
C MET A 135 -52.54 -7.75 -17.42
N GLY A 136 -51.70 -7.64 -18.45
CA GLY A 136 -52.15 -7.32 -19.80
C GLY A 136 -53.17 -8.28 -20.38
N THR A 137 -52.94 -9.57 -20.13
CA THR A 137 -53.92 -10.63 -20.59
C THR A 137 -55.23 -10.55 -19.80
N VAL A 138 -55.18 -10.33 -18.49
CA VAL A 138 -56.38 -10.13 -17.66
C VAL A 138 -57.16 -8.87 -18.05
N GLN A 139 -56.47 -7.75 -18.28
CA GLN A 139 -57.09 -6.52 -18.76
C GLN A 139 -57.77 -6.68 -20.11
N ALA A 140 -57.11 -7.39 -21.06
CA ALA A 140 -57.68 -7.69 -22.36
C ALA A 140 -58.94 -8.55 -22.27
N LYS A 141 -58.94 -9.58 -21.41
CA LYS A 141 -60.09 -10.44 -21.12
C LYS A 141 -61.24 -9.65 -20.47
N LEU A 142 -60.93 -8.78 -19.50
CA LEU A 142 -61.92 -7.93 -18.84
C LEU A 142 -62.55 -6.97 -19.83
N HIS A 143 -61.76 -6.34 -20.71
CA HIS A 143 -62.27 -5.46 -21.75
C HIS A 143 -63.21 -6.18 -22.72
N LYS A 144 -62.82 -7.40 -23.16
CA LYS A 144 -63.64 -8.25 -23.99
C LYS A 144 -64.95 -8.64 -23.30
N SER A 145 -64.91 -9.01 -22.02
CA SER A 145 -66.11 -9.34 -21.23
C SER A 145 -67.04 -8.13 -21.07
N LEU A 146 -66.48 -6.92 -20.80
CA LEU A 146 -67.27 -5.69 -20.74
C LEU A 146 -67.92 -5.32 -22.09
N GLN A 147 -67.25 -5.55 -23.21
CA GLN A 147 -67.83 -5.39 -24.52
C GLN A 147 -68.95 -6.37 -24.78
N ALA A 148 -68.74 -7.67 -24.49
CA ALA A 148 -69.76 -8.69 -24.63
C ALA A 148 -71.01 -8.40 -23.78
N ARG A 149 -70.81 -7.88 -22.56
CA ARG A 149 -71.90 -7.43 -21.69
C ARG A 149 -72.68 -6.27 -22.30
N ARG A 150 -71.98 -5.25 -22.82
CA ARG A 150 -72.62 -4.08 -23.48
C ARG A 150 -73.43 -4.49 -24.73
N THR A 151 -72.91 -5.43 -25.51
CA THR A 151 -73.63 -5.98 -26.65
C THR A 151 -74.86 -6.77 -26.21
N ALA A 152 -74.74 -7.60 -25.15
CA ALA A 152 -75.88 -8.30 -24.59
C ALA A 152 -76.94 -7.36 -23.99
N GLU A 153 -76.54 -6.31 -23.26
CA GLU A 153 -77.42 -5.28 -22.72
C GLU A 153 -78.14 -4.52 -23.86
N SER A 154 -77.43 -4.20 -24.94
CA SER A 154 -78.03 -3.51 -26.10
C SER A 154 -79.04 -4.43 -26.81
N GLU A 155 -78.78 -5.72 -26.87
CA GLU A 155 -79.70 -6.70 -27.48
C GLU A 155 -80.93 -6.95 -26.58
N ILE A 156 -80.75 -7.00 -25.25
CA ILE A 156 -81.88 -7.08 -24.32
C ILE A 156 -82.78 -5.85 -24.43
N ASN A 157 -82.20 -4.62 -24.51
CA ASN A 157 -82.95 -3.41 -24.67
C ASN A 157 -83.72 -3.41 -26.01
N ARG A 158 -83.08 -3.89 -27.07
CA ARG A 158 -83.73 -4.00 -28.38
C ARG A 158 -84.87 -5.03 -28.39
N LEU A 159 -84.69 -6.15 -27.70
CA LEU A 159 -85.74 -7.17 -27.51
C LEU A 159 -86.88 -6.62 -26.61
N SER A 160 -86.58 -5.87 -25.56
CA SER A 160 -87.58 -5.25 -24.70
C SER A 160 -88.39 -4.20 -25.48
N GLU A 161 -87.74 -3.36 -26.29
CA GLU A 161 -88.43 -2.40 -27.17
C GLU A 161 -89.31 -3.10 -28.22
N SER A 162 -88.88 -4.29 -28.70
CA SER A 162 -89.68 -5.06 -29.67
C SER A 162 -90.85 -5.80 -28.96
N LEU A 163 -90.78 -6.05 -27.66
CA LEU A 163 -91.85 -6.63 -26.88
C LEU A 163 -92.90 -5.59 -26.47
N ASP A 164 -92.53 -4.29 -26.39
CA ASP A 164 -93.42 -3.18 -26.09
C ASP A 164 -94.23 -2.72 -27.36
N ASP A 165 -94.00 -3.27 -28.54
CA ASP A 165 -94.80 -3.07 -29.74
C ASP A 165 -96.13 -3.82 -29.65
N PRO A 166 -97.26 -3.10 -29.56
CA PRO A 166 -98.59 -3.77 -29.32
C PRO A 166 -99.03 -4.73 -30.45
N ASN A 167 -98.39 -4.70 -31.60
CA ASN A 167 -98.68 -5.60 -32.72
C ASN A 167 -97.94 -6.96 -32.64
N MET A 168 -96.94 -7.09 -31.83
CA MET A 168 -96.13 -8.26 -31.70
C MET A 168 -96.47 -9.17 -30.49
N SER A 169 -97.23 -8.60 -29.56
CA SER A 169 -97.66 -9.20 -28.30
C SER A 169 -98.71 -10.35 -28.47
N LEU A 170 -99.35 -10.53 -29.64
CA LEU A 170 -100.43 -11.45 -29.84
C LEU A 170 -99.93 -12.85 -30.30
N ASP A 171 -98.71 -13.06 -30.83
CA ASP A 171 -98.23 -14.37 -31.28
C ASP A 171 -97.39 -15.13 -30.23
N LEU A 172 -96.97 -14.43 -29.18
CA LEU A 172 -96.12 -15.02 -28.11
C LEU A 172 -96.87 -15.68 -26.98
N TYR A 173 -98.20 -15.51 -26.89
CA TYR A 173 -99.02 -16.08 -25.83
C TYR A 173 -99.54 -17.50 -26.07
N GLN A 174 -99.16 -18.21 -27.21
CA GLN A 174 -99.62 -19.55 -27.51
C GLN A 174 -98.65 -20.67 -27.11
N ASP A 175 -97.47 -20.35 -26.57
CA ASP A 175 -96.58 -21.46 -26.15
C ASP A 175 -95.90 -21.10 -24.78
N ASP A 176 -96.63 -21.38 -23.69
CA ASP A 176 -96.17 -21.18 -22.29
C ASP A 176 -94.87 -21.94 -21.96
N ASN A 177 -94.44 -22.84 -22.76
CA ASN A 177 -93.26 -23.68 -22.57
C ASN A 177 -91.98 -23.05 -23.08
N VAL A 178 -92.07 -22.22 -24.17
CA VAL A 178 -90.90 -21.55 -24.77
C VAL A 178 -90.47 -20.33 -23.95
N GLY A 179 -91.42 -19.63 -23.35
CA GLY A 179 -91.12 -18.48 -22.44
C GLY A 179 -90.37 -18.89 -21.17
N SER A 180 -90.83 -19.97 -20.55
CA SER A 180 -90.19 -20.55 -19.34
C SER A 180 -88.80 -21.06 -19.62
N GLN A 181 -88.56 -21.79 -20.72
CA GLN A 181 -87.23 -22.28 -21.09
C GLN A 181 -86.25 -21.15 -21.40
N THR A 182 -86.74 -20.07 -22.05
CA THR A 182 -85.89 -18.87 -22.36
C THR A 182 -85.49 -18.13 -21.12
N ILE A 183 -86.40 -17.98 -20.14
CA ILE A 183 -86.13 -17.36 -18.82
C ILE A 183 -85.12 -18.21 -18.02
N ASP A 184 -85.28 -19.52 -17.99
CA ASP A 184 -84.32 -20.42 -17.30
C ASP A 184 -82.94 -20.42 -17.95
N PHE A 185 -82.85 -20.38 -19.27
CA PHE A 185 -81.60 -20.21 -20.01
C PHE A 185 -80.91 -18.92 -19.70
N LEU A 186 -81.67 -17.76 -19.72
CA LEU A 186 -81.14 -16.47 -19.37
C LEU A 186 -80.68 -16.38 -17.92
N ASN A 187 -81.46 -16.96 -16.98
CA ASN A 187 -81.06 -17.04 -15.57
C ASN A 187 -79.77 -17.87 -15.37
N THR A 188 -79.62 -18.98 -16.07
CA THR A 188 -78.45 -19.80 -16.00
C THR A 188 -77.23 -19.09 -16.59
N ALA A 189 -77.38 -18.45 -17.78
CA ALA A 189 -76.34 -17.65 -18.41
C ALA A 189 -75.91 -16.45 -17.51
N LEU A 190 -76.91 -15.82 -16.84
CA LEU A 190 -76.62 -14.70 -15.95
C LEU A 190 -75.90 -15.14 -14.68
N LYS A 191 -76.20 -16.32 -14.11
CA LYS A 191 -75.46 -16.94 -12.99
C LYS A 191 -74.05 -17.32 -13.40
N GLU A 192 -73.84 -17.93 -14.57
CA GLU A 192 -72.52 -18.27 -15.07
C GLU A 192 -71.66 -17.03 -15.33
N THR A 193 -72.19 -15.99 -15.97
CA THR A 193 -71.49 -14.76 -16.19
C THR A 193 -71.17 -14.01 -14.89
N ALA A 194 -72.04 -14.06 -13.89
CA ALA A 194 -71.80 -13.50 -12.57
C ALA A 194 -70.65 -14.26 -11.84
N ALA A 195 -70.65 -15.58 -11.86
CA ALA A 195 -69.59 -16.40 -11.30
C ALA A 195 -68.22 -16.19 -11.98
N GLU A 196 -68.23 -16.07 -13.32
CA GLU A 196 -67.01 -15.77 -14.10
C GLU A 196 -66.47 -14.38 -13.76
N ARG A 197 -67.36 -13.36 -13.63
CA ARG A 197 -66.99 -11.99 -13.18
C ARG A 197 -66.35 -12.03 -11.79
N ASP A 198 -66.95 -12.72 -10.85
CA ASP A 198 -66.45 -12.80 -9.46
C ASP A 198 -65.10 -13.51 -9.41
N LEU A 199 -64.90 -14.56 -10.17
CA LEU A 199 -63.60 -15.25 -10.34
C LEU A 199 -62.56 -14.30 -10.95
N MET A 200 -62.88 -13.59 -12.03
CA MET A 200 -62.00 -12.62 -12.68
C MET A 200 -61.66 -11.46 -11.77
N THR A 201 -62.61 -10.99 -10.96
CA THR A 201 -62.37 -9.92 -9.95
C THR A 201 -61.43 -10.41 -8.86
N ALA A 202 -61.61 -11.63 -8.34
CA ALA A 202 -60.70 -12.21 -7.36
C ALA A 202 -59.28 -12.39 -7.92
N GLN A 203 -59.12 -12.85 -9.16
CA GLN A 203 -57.82 -12.96 -9.83
C GLN A 203 -57.15 -11.63 -10.04
N ALA A 204 -57.92 -10.58 -10.45
CA ALA A 204 -57.39 -9.22 -10.62
C ALA A 204 -56.91 -8.62 -9.29
N ASN A 205 -57.65 -8.83 -8.22
CA ASN A 205 -57.26 -8.36 -6.88
C ASN A 205 -56.00 -9.07 -6.40
N LEU A 206 -55.87 -10.40 -6.59
CA LEU A 206 -54.67 -11.14 -6.24
C LEU A 206 -53.45 -10.66 -7.03
N ALA A 207 -53.60 -10.47 -8.35
CA ALA A 207 -52.55 -9.95 -9.19
C ALA A 207 -52.11 -8.55 -8.80
N GLN A 208 -53.05 -7.71 -8.38
CA GLN A 208 -52.75 -6.35 -7.87
C GLN A 208 -51.96 -6.42 -6.56
N GLN A 209 -52.36 -7.26 -5.61
CA GLN A 209 -51.62 -7.44 -4.35
C GLN A 209 -50.17 -7.92 -4.61
N GLN A 210 -49.97 -8.88 -5.49
CA GLN A 210 -48.65 -9.36 -5.88
C GLN A 210 -47.81 -8.26 -6.56
N ALA A 211 -48.42 -7.44 -7.38
CA ALA A 211 -47.74 -6.29 -8.02
C ALA A 211 -47.30 -5.26 -6.99
N ASP A 212 -48.16 -4.95 -6.01
CA ASP A 212 -47.85 -4.00 -4.94
C ASP A 212 -46.72 -4.54 -4.01
N GLU A 213 -46.72 -5.84 -3.69
CA GLU A 213 -45.68 -6.51 -2.91
C GLU A 213 -44.32 -6.45 -3.65
N ILE A 214 -44.29 -6.80 -4.93
CA ILE A 214 -43.07 -6.72 -5.75
C ILE A 214 -42.57 -5.27 -5.88
N ALA A 215 -43.48 -4.29 -6.03
CA ALA A 215 -43.11 -2.89 -6.09
C ALA A 215 -42.48 -2.41 -4.78
N LEU A 216 -42.98 -2.89 -3.63
CA LEU A 216 -42.39 -2.60 -2.33
C LEU A 216 -41.00 -3.25 -2.18
N GLU A 217 -40.85 -4.53 -2.54
CA GLU A 217 -39.54 -5.22 -2.49
C GLU A 217 -38.51 -4.54 -3.39
N MET A 218 -38.87 -4.12 -4.58
CA MET A 218 -38.00 -3.37 -5.47
C MET A 218 -37.55 -2.05 -4.84
N ARG A 219 -38.44 -1.28 -4.25
CA ARG A 219 -38.12 -0.01 -3.57
C ARG A 219 -37.13 -0.23 -2.41
N LEU A 220 -37.39 -1.23 -1.57
CA LEU A 220 -36.49 -1.58 -0.46
C LEU A 220 -35.09 -2.02 -0.97
N MET A 221 -35.05 -2.72 -2.10
CA MET A 221 -33.78 -3.10 -2.72
C MET A 221 -33.04 -1.92 -3.31
N GLU A 222 -33.71 -0.99 -3.97
CA GLU A 222 -33.12 0.25 -4.49
C GLU A 222 -32.54 1.11 -3.34
N GLU A 223 -33.28 1.26 -2.21
CA GLU A 223 -32.79 1.98 -1.04
C GLU A 223 -31.55 1.32 -0.44
N ARG A 224 -31.53 0.00 -0.36
CA ARG A 224 -30.36 -0.77 0.12
C ARG A 224 -29.16 -0.62 -0.80
N ASN A 225 -29.36 -0.72 -2.10
CA ASN A 225 -28.30 -0.53 -3.08
C ASN A 225 -27.72 0.88 -3.00
N ASP A 226 -28.57 1.90 -2.86
CA ASP A 226 -28.13 3.28 -2.72
C ASP A 226 -27.28 3.49 -1.46
N GLN A 227 -27.66 2.85 -0.33
CA GLN A 227 -26.84 2.88 0.88
C GLN A 227 -25.48 2.23 0.69
N ILE A 228 -25.43 1.07 0.03
CA ILE A 228 -24.17 0.35 -0.26
C ILE A 228 -23.29 1.19 -1.19
N PHE A 229 -23.84 1.76 -2.26
CA PHE A 229 -23.08 2.60 -3.16
C PHE A 229 -22.51 3.83 -2.46
N ARG A 230 -23.29 4.52 -1.60
CA ARG A 230 -22.78 5.64 -0.79
C ARG A 230 -21.61 5.24 0.10
N GLN A 231 -21.72 4.12 0.81
CA GLN A 231 -20.63 3.64 1.68
C GLN A 231 -19.34 3.33 0.89
N ILE A 232 -19.47 2.73 -0.28
CA ILE A 232 -18.33 2.45 -1.15
C ILE A 232 -17.73 3.75 -1.69
N GLU A 233 -18.55 4.67 -2.16
CA GLU A 233 -18.12 5.99 -2.67
C GLU A 233 -17.37 6.77 -1.58
N GLU A 234 -17.88 6.82 -0.34
CA GLU A 234 -17.20 7.45 0.79
C GLU A 234 -15.86 6.78 1.10
N ALA A 235 -15.83 5.44 1.14
CA ALA A 235 -14.58 4.69 1.36
C ALA A 235 -13.55 4.94 0.25
N MET A 236 -13.99 5.06 -0.99
CA MET A 236 -13.14 5.38 -2.13
C MET A 236 -12.57 6.79 -2.05
N VAL A 237 -13.40 7.78 -1.71
CA VAL A 237 -12.95 9.17 -1.50
C VAL A 237 -11.88 9.24 -0.43
N VAL A 238 -12.10 8.60 0.72
CA VAL A 238 -11.12 8.54 1.83
C VAL A 238 -9.82 7.85 1.40
N SER A 239 -9.88 6.87 0.50
CA SER A 239 -8.71 6.11 0.06
C SER A 239 -7.92 6.79 -1.06
N VAL A 240 -8.60 7.41 -2.02
CA VAL A 240 -7.98 7.98 -3.23
C VAL A 240 -7.47 9.40 -3.01
N GLN A 241 -8.24 10.25 -2.32
CA GLN A 241 -7.88 11.66 -2.12
C GLN A 241 -6.51 11.89 -1.44
N PRO A 242 -6.13 11.16 -0.36
CA PRO A 242 -4.81 11.30 0.24
C PRO A 242 -3.68 10.98 -0.74
N LEU A 243 -3.86 9.96 -1.59
CA LEU A 243 -2.87 9.56 -2.59
C LEU A 243 -2.71 10.63 -3.68
N GLU A 244 -3.82 11.17 -4.19
CA GLU A 244 -3.76 12.29 -5.13
C GLU A 244 -3.09 13.52 -4.53
N LYS A 245 -3.44 13.88 -3.29
CA LYS A 245 -2.84 14.99 -2.56
C LYS A 245 -1.33 14.78 -2.39
N MET A 246 -0.92 13.56 -2.06
CA MET A 246 0.50 13.19 -1.95
C MET A 246 1.24 13.42 -3.28
N PHE A 247 0.73 12.92 -4.40
CA PHE A 247 1.36 13.12 -5.69
C PHE A 247 1.42 14.60 -6.08
N ARG A 248 0.34 15.36 -5.85
CA ARG A 248 0.31 16.82 -6.11
C ARG A 248 1.32 17.58 -5.23
N SER A 249 1.43 17.26 -3.94
CA SER A 249 2.39 17.89 -3.02
C SER A 249 3.86 17.58 -3.37
N ALA A 250 4.10 16.41 -3.99
CA ALA A 250 5.40 16.09 -4.58
C ALA A 250 5.68 16.80 -5.92
N GLY A 251 4.74 17.62 -6.41
CA GLY A 251 4.87 18.35 -7.69
C GLY A 251 4.55 17.50 -8.91
N MET A 252 3.82 16.42 -8.76
CA MET A 252 3.43 15.49 -9.83
C MET A 252 1.98 15.69 -10.23
N ASN A 253 1.66 15.41 -11.51
CA ASN A 253 0.28 15.38 -11.98
C ASN A 253 -0.28 13.95 -11.81
N PRO A 254 -1.29 13.73 -10.92
CA PRO A 254 -1.85 12.41 -10.67
C PRO A 254 -2.37 11.74 -11.94
N LYS A 255 -3.06 12.48 -12.81
CA LYS A 255 -3.58 11.94 -14.08
C LYS A 255 -2.48 11.44 -15.01
N ALA A 256 -1.39 12.21 -15.15
CA ALA A 256 -0.24 11.80 -15.96
C ALA A 256 0.44 10.53 -15.42
N ILE A 257 0.47 10.36 -14.10
CA ILE A 257 0.99 9.14 -13.46
C ILE A 257 0.09 7.94 -13.77
N LEU A 258 -1.24 8.09 -13.59
CA LEU A 258 -2.19 7.03 -13.92
C LEU A 258 -2.04 6.57 -15.38
N GLU A 259 -1.94 7.50 -16.32
CA GLU A 259 -1.73 7.21 -17.74
C GLU A 259 -0.37 6.55 -18.01
N ALA A 260 0.70 6.99 -17.34
CA ALA A 260 2.03 6.42 -17.51
C ALA A 260 2.11 4.99 -16.98
N VAL A 261 1.46 4.70 -15.83
CA VAL A 261 1.35 3.33 -15.29
C VAL A 261 0.51 2.47 -16.23
N ARG A 262 -0.65 2.94 -16.68
CA ARG A 262 -1.52 2.20 -17.62
C ARG A 262 -0.80 1.81 -18.90
N ARG A 263 0.02 2.71 -19.49
CA ARG A 263 0.81 2.41 -20.69
C ARG A 263 1.90 1.37 -20.47
N GLY A 264 2.45 1.29 -19.26
CA GLY A 264 3.51 0.32 -18.92
C GLY A 264 2.98 -1.01 -18.35
N TYR A 265 1.68 -1.11 -18.05
CA TYR A 265 1.07 -2.24 -17.40
C TYR A 265 0.12 -2.94 -18.36
N SER A 266 0.60 -3.96 -19.05
CA SER A 266 -0.21 -4.80 -19.96
C SER A 266 -0.98 -5.92 -19.24
N GLY A 267 -0.98 -5.94 -17.90
CA GLY A 267 -1.65 -6.94 -17.08
C GLY A 267 -3.09 -6.51 -16.76
N TYR A 268 -4.04 -6.92 -17.57
CA TYR A 268 -5.46 -6.86 -17.24
C TYR A 268 -5.78 -7.96 -16.24
N GLY A 269 -5.80 -7.63 -14.96
CA GLY A 269 -6.39 -8.48 -13.94
C GLY A 269 -7.85 -8.09 -13.72
N GLY A 270 -8.77 -8.74 -14.40
CA GLY A 270 -10.21 -8.55 -14.25
C GLY A 270 -10.95 -8.29 -15.57
N PRO A 271 -12.25 -8.60 -15.66
CA PRO A 271 -13.05 -8.33 -16.85
C PRO A 271 -13.29 -6.82 -16.95
N PHE A 272 -12.38 -6.11 -17.60
CA PHE A 272 -12.57 -4.72 -17.97
C PHE A 272 -13.40 -4.70 -19.25
N MET A 273 -14.72 -4.70 -19.12
CA MET A 273 -15.60 -4.32 -20.23
C MET A 273 -15.44 -2.81 -20.42
N GLN A 274 -14.91 -2.41 -21.56
CA GLN A 274 -14.92 -0.99 -21.94
C GLN A 274 -16.38 -0.56 -22.09
N PRO A 275 -16.79 0.61 -21.54
CA PRO A 275 -18.16 1.11 -21.65
C PRO A 275 -18.61 1.44 -23.08
N SER A 276 -17.71 1.33 -24.08
CA SER A 276 -17.93 1.79 -25.44
C SER A 276 -18.75 0.87 -26.35
N GLU A 277 -19.18 -0.30 -25.89
CA GLU A 277 -19.96 -1.24 -26.72
C GLU A 277 -21.45 -1.38 -26.37
N LEU A 278 -21.90 -0.70 -25.32
CA LEU A 278 -23.32 -0.66 -24.94
C LEU A 278 -23.92 0.69 -25.35
N ASN A 279 -24.49 0.73 -26.56
CA ASN A 279 -25.35 1.81 -27.05
C ASN A 279 -26.72 1.86 -26.35
N ALA A 280 -26.81 1.46 -25.08
CA ALA A 280 -27.97 1.62 -24.23
C ALA A 280 -27.73 2.79 -23.26
N GLU A 281 -28.70 3.64 -23.05
CA GLU A 281 -28.67 4.64 -21.99
C GLU A 281 -28.41 3.91 -20.67
N MET A 282 -27.20 4.11 -20.10
CA MET A 282 -26.82 3.49 -18.83
C MET A 282 -27.74 4.04 -17.73
N THR A 283 -28.22 3.16 -16.88
CA THR A 283 -28.95 3.56 -15.67
C THR A 283 -28.03 4.32 -14.71
N ILE A 284 -28.62 5.09 -13.79
CA ILE A 284 -27.86 5.84 -12.77
C ILE A 284 -27.00 4.89 -11.95
N GLU A 285 -27.51 3.71 -11.60
CA GLU A 285 -26.80 2.69 -10.83
C GLU A 285 -25.63 2.10 -11.61
N GLU A 286 -25.79 1.81 -12.89
CA GLU A 286 -24.69 1.33 -13.76
C GLU A 286 -23.60 2.37 -13.89
N GLN A 287 -23.96 3.65 -13.97
CA GLN A 287 -22.99 4.73 -14.03
C GLN A 287 -22.23 4.89 -12.71
N ARG A 288 -22.91 4.78 -11.55
CA ARG A 288 -22.27 4.78 -10.22
C ARG A 288 -21.32 3.59 -10.05
N ALA A 289 -21.76 2.38 -10.42
CA ALA A 289 -20.92 1.18 -10.39
C ALA A 289 -19.69 1.33 -11.28
N SER A 290 -19.83 1.89 -12.48
CA SER A 290 -18.70 2.17 -13.39
C SER A 290 -17.71 3.16 -12.79
N ASN A 291 -18.18 4.23 -12.14
CA ASN A 291 -17.33 5.20 -11.45
C ASN A 291 -16.55 4.56 -10.30
N ILE A 292 -17.20 3.74 -9.48
CA ILE A 292 -16.55 3.00 -8.38
C ILE A 292 -15.47 2.06 -8.92
N LEU A 293 -15.73 1.33 -10.00
CA LEU A 293 -14.73 0.46 -10.64
C LEU A 293 -13.55 1.25 -11.20
N ALA A 294 -13.79 2.43 -11.77
CA ALA A 294 -12.74 3.33 -12.24
C ALA A 294 -11.86 3.83 -11.09
N ASP A 295 -12.46 4.20 -9.94
CA ASP A 295 -11.75 4.64 -8.75
C ASP A 295 -10.95 3.52 -8.09
N LEU A 296 -11.48 2.30 -8.02
CA LEU A 296 -10.75 1.10 -7.59
C LEU A 296 -9.54 0.83 -8.49
N GLY A 297 -9.74 0.97 -9.80
CA GLY A 297 -8.65 0.88 -10.78
C GLY A 297 -7.59 1.96 -10.53
N ALA A 298 -7.99 3.19 -10.27
CA ALA A 298 -7.09 4.29 -9.95
C ALA A 298 -6.32 4.04 -8.65
N LEU A 299 -6.97 3.54 -7.59
CA LEU A 299 -6.34 3.18 -6.33
C LEU A 299 -5.21 2.16 -6.53
N ASN A 300 -5.48 1.10 -7.29
CA ASN A 300 -4.47 0.07 -7.58
C ASN A 300 -3.28 0.65 -8.38
N ILE A 301 -3.55 1.50 -9.35
CA ILE A 301 -2.51 2.18 -10.14
C ILE A 301 -1.68 3.12 -9.25
N TYR A 302 -2.30 3.86 -8.32
CA TYR A 302 -1.56 4.69 -7.35
C TYR A 302 -0.65 3.85 -6.46
N ARG A 303 -1.10 2.67 -5.99
CA ARG A 303 -0.26 1.75 -5.22
C ARG A 303 0.98 1.31 -6.00
N ILE A 304 0.81 0.95 -7.26
CA ILE A 304 1.94 0.60 -8.15
C ILE A 304 2.87 1.81 -8.33
N ALA A 305 2.33 3.01 -8.53
CA ALA A 305 3.10 4.23 -8.71
C ALA A 305 3.95 4.58 -7.48
N ILE A 306 3.43 4.36 -6.27
CA ILE A 306 4.15 4.61 -5.01
C ILE A 306 5.45 3.80 -4.90
N GLU A 307 5.47 2.56 -5.37
CA GLU A 307 6.69 1.73 -5.35
C GLU A 307 7.73 2.23 -6.36
N LYS A 308 7.29 2.85 -7.45
CA LYS A 308 8.12 3.27 -8.58
C LYS A 308 8.61 4.72 -8.50
N VAL A 309 7.99 5.55 -7.68
CA VAL A 309 8.36 6.95 -7.45
C VAL A 309 9.18 7.09 -6.16
N PRO A 310 10.26 7.89 -6.10
CA PRO A 310 11.16 7.98 -4.95
C PRO A 310 10.56 8.77 -3.78
N LEU A 311 9.47 8.26 -3.22
CA LEU A 311 8.73 8.85 -2.10
C LEU A 311 9.26 8.42 -0.72
N ALA A 312 10.03 7.31 -0.64
CA ALA A 312 10.56 6.82 0.62
C ALA A 312 11.75 7.67 1.13
N HIS A 313 11.98 7.64 2.44
CA HIS A 313 13.19 8.23 3.03
C HIS A 313 14.41 7.30 2.82
N PRO A 314 15.58 7.81 2.40
CA PRO A 314 16.76 6.98 2.15
C PRO A 314 17.43 6.43 3.42
N ILE A 315 17.06 6.92 4.59
CA ILE A 315 17.62 6.54 5.90
C ILE A 315 16.46 6.23 6.84
N LYS A 316 16.49 5.04 7.45
CA LYS A 316 15.49 4.63 8.46
C LYS A 316 15.94 4.90 9.89
N ASP A 317 17.26 4.99 10.13
CA ASP A 317 17.85 5.25 11.44
C ASP A 317 17.79 6.74 11.82
N LYS A 318 18.05 7.04 13.10
CA LYS A 318 18.14 8.43 13.58
C LYS A 318 19.22 9.20 12.82
N HIS A 319 18.86 10.34 12.26
CA HIS A 319 19.74 11.18 11.47
C HIS A 319 19.40 12.66 11.68
N ARG A 320 20.33 13.55 11.31
CA ARG A 320 20.14 14.99 11.34
C ARG A 320 20.16 15.53 9.92
N PHE A 321 19.16 16.30 9.55
CA PHE A 321 19.17 17.10 8.32
C PHE A 321 20.21 18.24 8.47
N THR A 322 21.15 18.32 7.52
CA THR A 322 22.27 19.26 7.61
C THR A 322 22.30 20.32 6.51
N SER A 323 21.76 19.99 5.31
CA SER A 323 21.73 20.95 4.21
C SER A 323 20.59 20.66 3.23
N GLY A 324 19.91 21.74 2.80
CA GLY A 324 18.80 21.71 1.85
C GLY A 324 19.24 21.81 0.39
N PHE A 325 18.29 21.57 -0.49
CA PHE A 325 18.40 21.80 -1.94
C PHE A 325 18.35 23.30 -2.24
N GLY A 326 19.17 23.77 -3.18
CA GLY A 326 19.13 25.14 -3.65
C GLY A 326 20.50 25.83 -3.72
N PRO A 327 20.54 27.11 -4.09
CA PRO A 327 21.78 27.87 -4.20
C PRO A 327 22.41 28.11 -2.80
N ARG A 328 23.72 27.83 -2.69
CA ARG A 328 24.51 28.13 -1.49
C ARG A 328 25.95 28.52 -1.90
N TRP A 329 26.47 29.58 -1.33
CA TRP A 329 27.84 30.07 -1.59
C TRP A 329 28.23 30.11 -3.08
N GLY A 330 27.32 30.64 -3.92
CA GLY A 330 27.55 30.76 -5.37
C GLY A 330 27.50 29.45 -6.18
N ARG A 331 27.08 28.33 -5.54
CA ARG A 331 26.90 27.02 -6.21
C ARG A 331 25.56 26.41 -5.90
N MET A 332 25.01 25.66 -6.88
CA MET A 332 23.77 24.91 -6.70
C MET A 332 24.01 23.62 -5.92
N HIS A 333 23.30 23.42 -4.82
CA HIS A 333 23.23 22.15 -4.11
C HIS A 333 22.07 21.32 -4.67
N ASN A 334 22.40 20.26 -5.42
CA ASN A 334 21.45 19.48 -6.20
C ASN A 334 20.71 18.40 -5.39
N GLY A 335 20.88 18.36 -4.06
CA GLY A 335 20.30 17.33 -3.21
C GLY A 335 20.06 17.79 -1.79
N LEU A 336 19.92 16.83 -0.90
CA LEU A 336 19.81 17.00 0.55
C LEU A 336 20.97 16.30 1.23
N ASP A 337 21.47 16.89 2.30
CA ASP A 337 22.51 16.28 3.12
C ASP A 337 21.93 15.84 4.47
N PHE A 338 22.16 14.58 4.83
CA PHE A 338 21.74 13.97 6.08
C PHE A 338 22.95 13.37 6.81
N ALA A 339 23.23 13.85 8.03
CA ALA A 339 24.32 13.31 8.85
C ALA A 339 23.79 12.24 9.83
N ALA A 340 24.55 11.13 9.89
CA ALA A 340 24.35 10.04 10.83
C ALA A 340 25.71 9.35 11.08
N PRO A 341 25.81 8.41 12.04
CA PRO A 341 27.05 7.65 12.28
C PRO A 341 27.59 6.96 11.02
N HIS A 342 28.92 6.84 10.95
CA HIS A 342 29.57 6.11 9.85
C HIS A 342 29.05 4.67 9.77
N GLY A 343 28.72 4.21 8.57
CA GLY A 343 28.18 2.88 8.36
C GLY A 343 26.65 2.76 8.48
N THR A 344 25.92 3.86 8.78
CA THR A 344 24.46 3.87 8.80
C THR A 344 23.91 3.33 7.46
N PRO A 345 22.97 2.36 7.47
CA PRO A 345 22.40 1.77 6.26
C PRO A 345 21.66 2.80 5.40
N ILE A 346 21.90 2.73 4.10
CA ILE A 346 21.24 3.55 3.08
C ILE A 346 20.36 2.65 2.21
N TYR A 347 19.13 3.10 1.95
CA TYR A 347 18.10 2.33 1.29
C TYR A 347 17.64 2.98 -0.01
N ALA A 348 17.24 2.13 -0.98
CA ALA A 348 16.59 2.59 -2.20
C ALA A 348 15.23 3.22 -1.88
N THR A 349 14.94 4.37 -2.46
CA THR A 349 13.71 5.13 -2.17
C THR A 349 12.54 4.75 -3.07
N ALA A 350 12.80 3.98 -4.13
CA ALA A 350 11.82 3.38 -5.04
C ALA A 350 12.42 2.16 -5.73
N ASP A 351 11.58 1.35 -6.37
CA ASP A 351 12.00 0.28 -7.26
C ASP A 351 12.81 0.82 -8.44
N GLY A 352 13.82 0.08 -8.87
CA GLY A 352 14.61 0.54 -10.02
C GLY A 352 15.76 -0.37 -10.39
N VAL A 353 16.60 0.13 -11.29
CA VAL A 353 17.79 -0.55 -11.78
C VAL A 353 19.02 0.30 -11.49
N ILE A 354 20.06 -0.31 -10.95
CA ILE A 354 21.33 0.34 -10.65
C ILE A 354 22.02 0.71 -11.96
N MET A 355 22.08 2.01 -12.26
CA MET A 355 22.79 2.52 -13.44
C MET A 355 24.28 2.74 -13.19
N PHE A 356 24.64 2.97 -11.93
CA PHE A 356 26.04 3.18 -11.55
C PHE A 356 26.26 2.81 -10.08
N ALA A 357 27.26 2.00 -9.83
CA ALA A 357 27.73 1.63 -8.50
C ALA A 357 29.26 1.65 -8.51
N GLY A 358 29.88 2.74 -8.00
CA GLY A 358 31.30 2.91 -8.10
C GLY A 358 31.80 4.23 -7.52
N ARG A 359 33.06 4.59 -7.82
CA ARG A 359 33.68 5.84 -7.40
C ARG A 359 33.56 6.89 -8.49
N LYS A 360 33.11 8.09 -8.15
CA LYS A 360 33.00 9.20 -9.08
C LYS A 360 33.49 10.47 -8.38
N SER A 361 34.45 11.20 -9.00
CA SER A 361 35.05 12.48 -8.56
C SER A 361 34.39 13.08 -7.29
N ALA A 362 33.80 14.23 -7.31
CA ALA A 362 33.24 14.92 -6.13
C ALA A 362 32.26 14.10 -5.26
N TYR A 363 31.55 13.12 -5.82
CA TYR A 363 30.56 12.28 -5.09
C TYR A 363 31.19 11.17 -4.22
N GLY A 364 32.48 10.85 -4.42
CA GLY A 364 33.09 9.71 -3.75
C GLY A 364 32.51 8.37 -4.24
N ARG A 365 32.16 7.45 -3.32
CA ARG A 365 31.39 6.25 -3.65
C ARG A 365 29.93 6.64 -3.85
N LEU A 366 29.42 6.32 -5.03
CA LEU A 366 28.13 6.75 -5.54
C LEU A 366 27.33 5.56 -6.05
N VAL A 367 26.06 5.51 -5.68
CA VAL A 367 25.05 4.66 -6.33
C VAL A 367 24.07 5.56 -7.06
N LYS A 368 23.73 5.20 -8.32
CA LYS A 368 22.67 5.83 -9.10
C LYS A 368 21.64 4.77 -9.47
N ILE A 369 20.38 5.08 -9.23
CA ILE A 369 19.26 4.20 -9.54
C ILE A 369 18.38 4.90 -10.57
N LYS A 370 18.05 4.20 -11.65
CA LYS A 370 17.03 4.61 -12.61
C LYS A 370 15.72 3.96 -12.20
N HIS A 371 14.73 4.81 -12.01
CA HIS A 371 13.36 4.42 -11.69
C HIS A 371 12.46 4.61 -12.91
N ASP A 372 11.22 4.20 -12.81
CA ASP A 372 10.20 4.47 -13.81
C ASP A 372 9.86 5.99 -13.89
N PHE A 373 9.06 6.38 -14.84
CA PHE A 373 8.59 7.76 -15.08
C PHE A 373 9.68 8.82 -15.21
N GLY A 374 10.92 8.41 -15.63
CA GLY A 374 12.05 9.33 -15.85
C GLY A 374 12.74 9.80 -14.57
N TYR A 375 12.50 9.15 -13.43
CA TYR A 375 13.21 9.44 -12.19
C TYR A 375 14.58 8.76 -12.13
N GLU A 376 15.54 9.47 -11.54
CA GLU A 376 16.86 8.96 -11.15
C GLU A 376 17.13 9.41 -9.71
N THR A 377 17.62 8.52 -8.86
CA THR A 377 18.14 8.90 -7.54
C THR A 377 19.63 8.66 -7.42
N ARG A 378 20.30 9.48 -6.61
CA ARG A 378 21.74 9.42 -6.34
C ARG A 378 22.01 9.39 -4.86
N TYR A 379 22.92 8.50 -4.47
CA TYR A 379 23.34 8.28 -3.08
C TYR A 379 24.85 8.36 -3.04
N ALA A 380 25.38 9.45 -2.48
CA ALA A 380 26.82 9.76 -2.51
C ALA A 380 27.48 9.73 -1.15
N HIS A 381 28.80 9.88 -1.15
CA HIS A 381 29.69 9.86 0.02
C HIS A 381 29.68 8.55 0.81
N LEU A 382 29.26 7.43 0.17
CA LEU A 382 29.13 6.15 0.83
C LEU A 382 30.47 5.61 1.34
N SER A 383 30.45 4.89 2.47
CA SER A 383 31.59 4.10 2.95
C SER A 383 31.69 2.74 2.27
N LYS A 384 30.53 2.13 1.97
CA LYS A 384 30.45 0.84 1.28
C LYS A 384 29.27 0.84 0.30
N ILE A 385 29.47 0.29 -0.89
CA ILE A 385 28.44 -0.01 -1.88
C ILE A 385 28.09 -1.49 -1.72
N ARG A 386 26.79 -1.81 -1.71
CA ARG A 386 26.27 -3.18 -1.50
C ARG A 386 25.57 -3.78 -2.72
N VAL A 387 25.53 -3.03 -3.82
CA VAL A 387 24.84 -3.38 -5.07
C VAL A 387 25.80 -3.29 -6.24
N LYS A 388 25.41 -3.89 -7.38
CA LYS A 388 26.21 -3.92 -8.63
C LYS A 388 25.45 -3.20 -9.76
N ASN A 389 26.20 -2.72 -10.76
CA ASN A 389 25.60 -2.18 -11.99
C ASN A 389 24.68 -3.21 -12.65
N GLY A 390 23.51 -2.78 -13.12
CA GLY A 390 22.49 -3.62 -13.73
C GLY A 390 21.60 -4.39 -12.74
N GLN A 391 21.91 -4.38 -11.44
CA GLN A 391 21.08 -5.04 -10.42
C GLN A 391 19.71 -4.33 -10.32
N ARG A 392 18.63 -5.11 -10.26
CA ARG A 392 17.32 -4.61 -9.86
C ARG A 392 17.26 -4.51 -8.34
N VAL A 393 16.70 -3.44 -7.85
CA VAL A 393 16.49 -3.18 -6.42
C VAL A 393 15.06 -2.78 -6.16
N SER A 394 14.53 -3.21 -5.02
CA SER A 394 13.20 -2.83 -4.56
C SER A 394 13.27 -1.65 -3.60
N ARG A 395 12.17 -0.90 -3.49
CA ARG A 395 11.99 0.15 -2.50
C ARG A 395 12.29 -0.39 -1.09
N GLY A 396 13.15 0.30 -0.35
CA GLY A 396 13.57 -0.12 0.99
C GLY A 396 14.69 -1.16 1.03
N GLU A 397 15.25 -1.59 -0.10
CA GLU A 397 16.42 -2.46 -0.16
C GLU A 397 17.69 -1.68 0.21
N ARG A 398 18.58 -2.27 1.04
CA ARG A 398 19.85 -1.66 1.44
C ARG A 398 20.84 -1.66 0.29
N ILE A 399 21.23 -0.47 -0.17
CA ILE A 399 22.11 -0.27 -1.33
C ILE A 399 23.53 0.13 -0.97
N GLY A 400 23.74 0.61 0.26
CA GLY A 400 25.05 1.05 0.72
C GLY A 400 25.06 1.45 2.18
N ASP A 401 26.19 1.95 2.62
CA ASP A 401 26.41 2.42 3.98
C ASP A 401 26.95 3.86 3.95
N MET A 402 26.47 4.71 4.85
CA MET A 402 26.89 6.11 4.95
C MET A 402 28.40 6.24 5.26
N GLY A 403 29.04 7.21 4.67
CA GLY A 403 30.46 7.44 4.87
C GLY A 403 30.87 8.91 4.71
N ASN A 404 32.17 9.10 4.43
CA ASN A 404 32.79 10.40 4.23
C ASN A 404 33.78 10.32 3.06
N THR A 405 33.32 9.88 1.88
CA THR A 405 34.19 9.71 0.70
C THR A 405 33.94 10.80 -0.33
N GLY A 406 34.95 11.13 -1.14
CA GLY A 406 34.87 12.20 -2.12
C GLY A 406 35.05 13.58 -1.49
N ARG A 407 34.37 14.59 -2.05
CA ARG A 407 34.43 15.97 -1.50
C ARG A 407 33.37 16.13 -0.40
N SER A 408 33.71 15.73 0.80
CA SER A 408 32.83 15.74 1.97
C SER A 408 33.64 16.23 3.19
N THR A 409 33.03 17.03 4.04
CA THR A 409 33.64 17.59 5.27
C THR A 409 33.36 16.76 6.51
N GLY A 410 32.47 15.78 6.44
CA GLY A 410 32.08 14.92 7.56
C GLY A 410 31.17 13.79 7.08
N THR A 411 30.89 12.82 7.95
CA THR A 411 30.04 11.67 7.62
C THR A 411 28.61 12.11 7.35
N HIS A 412 28.16 11.97 6.12
CA HIS A 412 26.79 12.26 5.70
C HIS A 412 26.41 11.53 4.42
N LEU A 413 25.12 11.43 4.15
CA LEU A 413 24.56 11.04 2.85
C LEU A 413 24.21 12.31 2.08
N HIS A 414 24.72 12.44 0.87
CA HIS A 414 24.20 13.39 -0.12
C HIS A 414 23.21 12.65 -1.02
N TYR A 415 21.93 13.08 -1.00
CA TYR A 415 20.82 12.45 -1.69
C TYR A 415 20.20 13.37 -2.74
N GLU A 416 20.15 12.93 -4.01
CA GLU A 416 19.51 13.68 -5.10
C GLU A 416 18.33 12.91 -5.67
N ILE A 417 17.28 13.63 -6.06
CA ILE A 417 16.25 13.17 -7.00
C ILE A 417 16.38 13.99 -8.28
N ARG A 418 16.31 13.29 -9.40
CA ARG A 418 16.32 13.92 -10.71
C ARG A 418 15.14 13.44 -11.54
N THR A 419 14.53 14.37 -12.29
CA THR A 419 13.46 14.08 -13.24
C THR A 419 13.94 14.52 -14.63
N ASN A 420 13.99 13.59 -15.57
CA ASN A 420 14.50 13.85 -16.92
C ASN A 420 15.89 14.53 -16.92
N GLY A 421 16.77 14.07 -16.02
CA GLY A 421 18.15 14.58 -15.90
C GLY A 421 18.30 15.87 -15.08
N LYS A 422 17.23 16.60 -14.77
CA LYS A 422 17.25 17.83 -13.94
C LYS A 422 17.07 17.49 -12.46
N ALA A 423 17.91 18.08 -11.60
CA ALA A 423 17.77 17.93 -10.15
C ALA A 423 16.52 18.67 -9.66
N VAL A 424 15.73 17.99 -8.80
CA VAL A 424 14.55 18.53 -8.14
C VAL A 424 14.73 18.44 -6.64
N ASN A 425 13.96 19.23 -5.86
CA ASN A 425 14.07 19.23 -4.40
C ASN A 425 13.55 17.93 -3.79
N PRO A 426 14.41 17.03 -3.25
CA PRO A 426 13.96 15.76 -2.71
C PRO A 426 13.06 15.90 -1.47
N MET A 427 13.10 17.04 -0.78
CA MET A 427 12.27 17.28 0.41
C MET A 427 10.78 17.27 0.09
N ASN A 428 10.39 17.69 -1.12
CA ASN A 428 8.98 17.66 -1.56
C ASN A 428 8.46 16.21 -1.61
N TYR A 429 9.27 15.27 -2.09
CA TYR A 429 8.93 13.85 -2.18
C TYR A 429 8.88 13.18 -0.79
N ILE A 430 9.87 13.47 0.05
CA ILE A 430 9.95 12.91 1.41
C ILE A 430 8.80 13.41 2.29
N LYS A 431 8.44 14.71 2.21
CA LYS A 431 7.33 15.28 2.98
C LYS A 431 5.99 14.74 2.49
N ALA A 432 5.79 14.67 1.17
CA ALA A 432 4.55 14.16 0.59
C ALA A 432 4.22 12.74 1.08
N ALA A 433 5.24 11.89 1.25
CA ALA A 433 5.05 10.53 1.75
C ALA A 433 4.66 10.45 3.23
N LYS A 434 5.13 11.39 4.07
CA LYS A 434 4.80 11.41 5.51
C LYS A 434 3.33 11.69 5.80
N ASP A 435 2.64 12.32 4.88
CA ASP A 435 1.22 12.68 5.05
C ASP A 435 0.28 11.49 4.75
N VAL A 436 0.83 10.36 4.25
CA VAL A 436 0.07 9.18 3.82
C VAL A 436 0.54 7.90 4.51
N PHE A 437 1.81 7.84 4.94
CA PHE A 437 2.48 6.72 5.62
C PHE A 437 3.10 7.21 6.95
#